data_bcbe81cb21fbebb80d91f4f7a0157780
#
_entry.id   bcbe81cb21fbebb80d91f4f7a0157780
#
_cell.length_a   1.000
_cell.length_b   1.000
_cell.length_c   1.000
_cell.angle_alpha   90.00
_cell.angle_beta   90.00
_cell.angle_gamma   90.00
#
_symmetry.space_group_name_H-M   'P 1'
#
loop_
_entity.id
_entity.type
_entity.pdbx_description
1 polymer ?
#
loop_
_entity_poly.entity_id
_entity_poly.type
_entity_poly.pdbx_seq_one_letter_code
_entity_poly.pdbx_strand_id
1 'polypeptide(L)'
;IYYSLKAFQDNLHIDDIILVTSDHYIEYVKKNILDDTLDKVSKVIQGGVERYDSVWEGLKCIKESGYVFIHDGARPCISQKLINDCYEAVVEDGACIAAVPVKDTIKIADSEGYAAKTPDRNTLWQIQTPQVFEYDIIKSAYSSLYRSGRFNGVTDDAMVLERFGEHHIKLVNS
;
A
#
# COMPACT_ATOMS: atom_id res chain seq x y z
N ILE A 1 -7.22 -12.94 4.30
CA ILE A 1 -5.86 -12.86 3.77
C ILE A 1 -5.63 -13.78 2.57
N TYR A 2 -6.16 -15.03 2.57
CA TYR A 2 -5.95 -16.00 1.48
C TYR A 2 -6.32 -15.42 0.10
N TYR A 3 -7.50 -14.83 -0.04
CA TYR A 3 -7.96 -14.25 -1.31
C TYR A 3 -7.10 -13.06 -1.78
N SER A 4 -6.58 -12.25 -0.85
CA SER A 4 -5.63 -11.19 -1.19
C SER A 4 -4.34 -11.79 -1.73
N LEU A 5 -3.75 -12.78 -1.04
CA LEU A 5 -2.55 -13.48 -1.51
C LEU A 5 -2.78 -14.13 -2.87
N LYS A 6 -3.92 -14.83 -3.05
CA LYS A 6 -4.25 -15.52 -4.30
C LYS A 6 -4.35 -14.57 -5.49
N ALA A 7 -4.91 -13.37 -5.29
CA ALA A 7 -5.01 -12.38 -6.36
C ALA A 7 -3.64 -11.92 -6.87
N PHE A 8 -2.66 -11.71 -5.98
CA PHE A 8 -1.30 -11.37 -6.36
C PHE A 8 -0.52 -12.58 -6.87
N GLN A 9 -0.74 -13.75 -6.28
CA GLN A 9 -0.15 -15.02 -6.74
C GLN A 9 -0.44 -15.29 -8.22
N ASP A 10 -1.70 -15.05 -8.63
CA ASP A 10 -2.17 -15.34 -9.99
C ASP A 10 -1.83 -14.25 -11.02
N ASN A 11 -1.17 -13.17 -10.60
CA ASN A 11 -0.79 -12.09 -11.49
C ASN A 11 0.62 -12.29 -12.07
N LEU A 12 0.78 -12.03 -13.37
CA LEU A 12 2.05 -12.25 -14.09
C LEU A 12 3.12 -11.20 -13.79
N HIS A 13 2.71 -10.02 -13.29
CA HIS A 13 3.64 -8.93 -12.95
C HIS A 13 4.17 -9.02 -11.50
N ILE A 14 3.72 -10.02 -10.74
CA ILE A 14 4.16 -10.25 -9.37
C ILE A 14 5.12 -11.45 -9.34
N ASP A 15 6.33 -11.21 -8.92
CA ASP A 15 7.37 -12.25 -8.83
C ASP A 15 7.50 -12.82 -7.41
N ASP A 16 7.33 -11.97 -6.40
CA ASP A 16 7.55 -12.30 -5.00
C ASP A 16 6.52 -11.65 -4.08
N ILE A 17 6.12 -12.35 -3.03
CA ILE A 17 5.19 -11.85 -2.02
C ILE A 17 5.83 -11.96 -0.63
N ILE A 18 5.90 -10.83 0.06
CA ILE A 18 6.32 -10.78 1.46
C ILE A 18 5.07 -10.51 2.30
N LEU A 19 4.66 -11.48 3.08
CA LEU A 19 3.52 -11.32 3.98
C LEU A 19 3.99 -10.80 5.33
N VAL A 20 3.47 -9.63 5.71
CA VAL A 20 3.75 -8.99 7.00
C VAL A 20 2.53 -9.16 7.91
N THR A 21 2.74 -9.74 9.08
CA THR A 21 1.66 -10.00 10.05
C THR A 21 2.17 -9.86 11.49
N SER A 22 1.29 -9.93 12.48
CA SER A 22 1.75 -9.97 13.88
C SER A 22 2.40 -11.31 14.21
N ASP A 23 3.34 -11.30 15.17
CA ASP A 23 4.10 -12.47 15.58
C ASP A 23 3.19 -13.67 15.92
N HIS A 24 2.08 -13.42 16.62
CA HIS A 24 1.12 -14.46 17.00
C HIS A 24 0.48 -15.22 15.83
N TYR A 25 0.44 -14.63 14.64
CA TYR A 25 -0.19 -15.23 13.47
C TYR A 25 0.80 -15.86 12.48
N ILE A 26 2.11 -15.68 12.65
CA ILE A 26 3.11 -16.19 11.70
C ILE A 26 2.96 -17.70 11.52
N GLU A 27 2.99 -18.45 12.62
CA GLU A 27 2.88 -19.91 12.57
C GLU A 27 1.48 -20.39 12.12
N TYR A 28 0.43 -19.68 12.52
CA TYR A 28 -0.92 -19.97 12.02
C TYR A 28 -1.02 -19.80 10.51
N VAL A 29 -0.49 -18.70 9.97
CA VAL A 29 -0.49 -18.42 8.54
C VAL A 29 0.28 -19.49 7.78
N LYS A 30 1.51 -19.79 8.19
CA LYS A 30 2.34 -20.82 7.55
C LYS A 30 1.66 -22.20 7.52
N LYS A 31 0.96 -22.57 8.58
CA LYS A 31 0.36 -23.89 8.72
C LYS A 31 -1.03 -24.00 8.08
N ASN A 32 -1.83 -22.93 8.08
CA ASN A 32 -3.27 -23.01 7.78
C ASN A 32 -3.70 -22.16 6.58
N ILE A 33 -2.85 -21.25 6.11
CA ILE A 33 -3.18 -20.35 5.00
C ILE A 33 -2.30 -20.62 3.78
N LEU A 34 -0.99 -20.83 3.98
CA LEU A 34 -0.07 -21.10 2.89
C LEU A 34 -0.16 -22.56 2.47
N ASP A 35 -0.27 -22.77 1.20
CA ASP A 35 -0.25 -24.07 0.55
C ASP A 35 0.63 -24.02 -0.71
N ASP A 36 0.79 -25.15 -1.41
CA ASP A 36 1.62 -25.26 -2.59
C ASP A 36 1.15 -24.39 -3.78
N THR A 37 -0.04 -23.78 -3.69
CA THR A 37 -0.57 -22.85 -4.71
C THR A 37 -0.19 -21.39 -4.47
N LEU A 38 0.48 -21.08 -3.37
CA LEU A 38 0.97 -19.76 -2.99
C LEU A 38 2.50 -19.71 -2.99
N ASP A 39 3.11 -20.22 -4.05
CA ASP A 39 4.57 -20.42 -4.17
C ASP A 39 5.38 -19.12 -4.30
N LYS A 40 4.73 -18.00 -4.67
CA LYS A 40 5.35 -16.66 -4.65
C LYS A 40 5.49 -16.08 -3.25
N VAL A 41 4.85 -16.65 -2.22
CA VAL A 41 5.01 -16.18 -0.84
C VAL A 41 6.35 -16.67 -0.29
N SER A 42 7.40 -15.89 -0.50
CA SER A 42 8.77 -16.24 -0.09
C SER A 42 9.04 -16.02 1.39
N LYS A 43 8.31 -15.09 2.02
CA LYS A 43 8.52 -14.71 3.44
C LYS A 43 7.21 -14.40 4.14
N VAL A 44 7.15 -14.85 5.41
CA VAL A 44 6.17 -14.38 6.40
C VAL A 44 6.96 -13.77 7.53
N ILE A 45 6.79 -12.47 7.77
CA ILE A 45 7.57 -11.71 8.74
C ILE A 45 6.68 -10.99 9.74
N GLN A 46 7.28 -10.66 10.88
CA GLN A 46 6.63 -9.83 11.88
C GLN A 46 6.58 -8.37 11.43
N GLY A 47 5.42 -7.74 11.57
CA GLY A 47 5.23 -6.30 11.41
C GLY A 47 5.64 -5.51 12.63
N GLY A 48 5.56 -4.19 12.52
CA GLY A 48 5.81 -3.27 13.63
C GLY A 48 4.53 -2.87 14.37
N VAL A 49 4.65 -1.85 15.21
CA VAL A 49 3.54 -1.34 16.04
C VAL A 49 2.49 -0.65 15.18
N GLU A 50 2.94 0.17 14.26
CA GLU A 50 2.09 0.92 13.35
C GLU A 50 2.13 0.32 11.93
N ARG A 51 1.17 0.72 11.08
CA ARG A 51 1.12 0.24 9.69
C ARG A 51 2.41 0.58 8.93
N TYR A 52 2.92 1.80 9.06
CA TYR A 52 4.16 2.22 8.39
C TYR A 52 5.39 1.44 8.89
N ASP A 53 5.43 1.02 10.16
CA ASP A 53 6.51 0.15 10.67
C ASP A 53 6.46 -1.22 9.97
N SER A 54 5.26 -1.77 9.80
CA SER A 54 5.05 -3.05 9.10
C SER A 54 5.50 -2.96 7.65
N VAL A 55 5.17 -1.87 6.94
CA VAL A 55 5.63 -1.64 5.58
C VAL A 55 7.15 -1.52 5.53
N TRP A 56 7.76 -0.80 6.47
CA TRP A 56 9.22 -0.66 6.55
C TRP A 56 9.92 -2.00 6.76
N GLU A 57 9.39 -2.88 7.62
CA GLU A 57 9.93 -4.23 7.79
C GLU A 57 9.88 -5.03 6.47
N GLY A 58 8.78 -4.93 5.72
CA GLY A 58 8.66 -5.53 4.38
C GLY A 58 9.68 -4.98 3.40
N LEU A 59 9.81 -3.66 3.30
CA LEU A 59 10.76 -3.00 2.38
C LEU A 59 12.22 -3.38 2.66
N LYS A 60 12.60 -3.60 3.92
CA LYS A 60 13.94 -4.06 4.29
C LYS A 60 14.24 -5.48 3.81
N CYS A 61 13.24 -6.28 3.54
CA CYS A 61 13.40 -7.65 3.08
C CYS A 61 13.65 -7.78 1.57
N ILE A 62 13.38 -6.73 0.80
CA ILE A 62 13.56 -6.68 -0.65
C ILE A 62 15.04 -6.48 -0.95
N LYS A 63 15.58 -7.31 -1.86
CA LYS A 63 17.02 -7.31 -2.20
C LYS A 63 17.32 -6.70 -3.56
N GLU A 64 16.34 -6.69 -4.45
CA GLU A 64 16.47 -6.29 -5.84
C GLU A 64 15.62 -5.06 -6.13
N SER A 65 16.03 -4.25 -7.09
CA SER A 65 15.24 -3.14 -7.61
C SER A 65 14.02 -3.65 -8.37
N GLY A 66 13.01 -2.83 -8.49
CA GLY A 66 11.76 -3.15 -9.19
C GLY A 66 10.61 -2.33 -8.66
N TYR A 67 9.40 -2.85 -8.76
CA TYR A 67 8.19 -2.19 -8.29
C TYR A 67 7.62 -2.90 -7.07
N VAL A 68 7.15 -2.14 -6.10
CA VAL A 68 6.59 -2.66 -4.85
C VAL A 68 5.11 -2.33 -4.75
N PHE A 69 4.30 -3.36 -4.63
CA PHE A 69 2.86 -3.27 -4.37
C PHE A 69 2.62 -3.38 -2.87
N ILE A 70 2.20 -2.32 -2.22
CA ILE A 70 1.82 -2.32 -0.81
C ILE A 70 0.30 -2.47 -0.72
N HIS A 71 -0.15 -3.59 -0.15
CA HIS A 71 -1.58 -3.94 -0.14
C HIS A 71 -2.06 -4.40 1.23
N ASP A 72 -3.21 -3.88 1.64
CA ASP A 72 -3.87 -4.28 2.88
C ASP A 72 -4.47 -5.69 2.74
N GLY A 73 -3.99 -6.65 3.51
CA GLY A 73 -4.49 -8.03 3.48
C GLY A 73 -5.99 -8.19 3.81
N ALA A 74 -6.60 -7.17 4.40
CA ALA A 74 -8.03 -7.10 4.67
C ALA A 74 -8.90 -6.68 3.46
N ARG A 75 -8.29 -6.43 2.29
CA ARG A 75 -8.98 -6.08 1.03
C ARG A 75 -8.93 -7.24 0.04
N PRO A 76 -9.76 -8.28 0.21
CA PRO A 76 -9.65 -9.51 -0.58
C PRO A 76 -10.21 -9.41 -2.01
N CYS A 77 -10.93 -8.34 -2.33
CA CYS A 77 -11.65 -8.21 -3.61
C CYS A 77 -10.88 -7.41 -4.66
N ILE A 78 -9.55 -7.43 -4.62
CA ILE A 78 -8.73 -6.81 -5.65
C ILE A 78 -8.85 -7.58 -6.96
N SER A 79 -9.05 -6.86 -8.07
CA SER A 79 -9.16 -7.47 -9.40
C SER A 79 -7.80 -7.56 -10.09
N GLN A 80 -7.64 -8.55 -11.00
CA GLN A 80 -6.46 -8.64 -11.87
C GLN A 80 -6.28 -7.38 -12.74
N LYS A 81 -7.42 -6.81 -13.19
CA LYS A 81 -7.38 -5.56 -13.95
C LYS A 81 -6.73 -4.43 -13.15
N LEU A 82 -7.11 -4.24 -11.88
CA LEU A 82 -6.54 -3.17 -11.04
C LEU A 82 -5.05 -3.38 -10.80
N ILE A 83 -4.59 -4.63 -10.58
CA ILE A 83 -3.17 -4.92 -10.43
C ILE A 83 -2.41 -4.54 -11.71
N ASN A 84 -2.94 -4.90 -12.89
CA ASN A 84 -2.33 -4.59 -14.18
C ASN A 84 -2.33 -3.07 -14.44
N ASP A 85 -3.44 -2.37 -14.22
CA ASP A 85 -3.55 -0.92 -14.39
C ASP A 85 -2.53 -0.18 -13.49
N CYS A 86 -2.35 -0.65 -12.24
CA CYS A 86 -1.34 -0.10 -11.34
C CYS A 86 0.09 -0.42 -11.79
N TYR A 87 0.33 -1.61 -12.36
CA TYR A 87 1.63 -1.95 -12.91
C TYR A 87 1.99 -1.03 -14.09
N GLU A 88 1.08 -0.86 -15.04
CA GLU A 88 1.29 0.05 -16.18
C GLU A 88 1.56 1.48 -15.70
N ALA A 89 0.77 1.97 -14.75
CA ALA A 89 0.93 3.32 -14.20
C ALA A 89 2.27 3.51 -13.48
N VAL A 90 2.73 2.54 -12.68
CA VAL A 90 4.01 2.68 -11.96
C VAL A 90 5.21 2.62 -12.90
N VAL A 91 5.12 1.85 -13.99
CA VAL A 91 6.16 1.80 -15.02
C VAL A 91 6.32 3.16 -15.71
N GLU A 92 5.21 3.88 -15.92
CA GLU A 92 5.22 5.21 -16.57
C GLU A 92 5.57 6.33 -15.59
N ASP A 93 4.95 6.35 -14.41
CA ASP A 93 4.95 7.50 -13.49
C ASP A 93 5.87 7.29 -12.26
N GLY A 94 6.40 6.07 -12.03
CA GLY A 94 7.26 5.73 -10.87
C GLY A 94 6.49 5.55 -9.55
N ALA A 95 5.27 6.08 -9.44
CA ALA A 95 4.41 5.95 -8.26
C ALA A 95 2.93 6.06 -8.64
N CYS A 96 2.11 5.14 -8.12
CA CYS A 96 0.67 5.22 -8.29
C CYS A 96 -0.08 4.63 -7.09
N ILE A 97 -1.36 5.00 -6.94
CA ILE A 97 -2.23 4.51 -5.89
C ILE A 97 -3.63 4.21 -6.42
N ALA A 98 -4.18 3.09 -5.99
CA ALA A 98 -5.59 2.77 -6.25
C ALA A 98 -6.50 3.74 -5.49
N ALA A 99 -7.47 4.30 -6.17
CA ALA A 99 -8.38 5.28 -5.58
C ALA A 99 -9.76 5.28 -6.27
N VAL A 100 -10.77 5.76 -5.58
CA VAL A 100 -12.11 5.97 -6.15
C VAL A 100 -12.53 7.43 -5.99
N PRO A 101 -13.18 8.04 -7.01
CA PRO A 101 -13.77 9.36 -6.86
C PRO A 101 -14.81 9.38 -5.75
N VAL A 102 -14.83 10.44 -4.96
CA VAL A 102 -15.84 10.62 -3.90
C VAL A 102 -17.22 10.82 -4.54
N LYS A 103 -18.20 10.01 -4.12
CA LYS A 103 -19.58 10.09 -4.60
C LYS A 103 -20.44 10.99 -3.73
N ASP A 104 -20.27 10.92 -2.41
CA ASP A 104 -21.03 11.68 -1.45
C ASP A 104 -20.50 13.11 -1.25
N THR A 105 -21.32 14.01 -0.74
CA THR A 105 -20.87 15.35 -0.36
C THR A 105 -20.03 15.27 0.90
N ILE A 106 -18.79 15.75 0.83
CA ILE A 106 -17.88 15.84 1.98
C ILE A 106 -18.02 17.20 2.65
N LYS A 107 -18.02 17.21 3.98
CA LYS A 107 -17.93 18.41 4.81
C LYS A 107 -16.64 18.40 5.60
N ILE A 108 -15.95 19.52 5.62
CA ILE A 108 -14.89 19.78 6.58
C ILE A 108 -15.58 20.31 7.84
N ALA A 109 -15.35 19.66 8.97
CA ALA A 109 -15.86 20.10 10.26
C ALA A 109 -14.85 21.02 10.96
N ASP A 110 -15.36 21.93 11.79
CA ASP A 110 -14.56 22.68 12.75
C ASP A 110 -14.31 21.87 14.04
N SER A 111 -13.60 22.46 14.99
CA SER A 111 -13.27 21.81 16.27
C SER A 111 -14.48 21.53 17.16
N GLU A 112 -15.63 22.20 16.91
CA GLU A 112 -16.89 22.05 17.66
C GLU A 112 -17.86 21.06 16.98
N GLY A 113 -17.48 20.53 15.78
CA GLY A 113 -18.27 19.55 15.04
C GLY A 113 -19.29 20.17 14.06
N TYR A 114 -19.25 21.47 13.81
CA TYR A 114 -20.08 22.12 12.80
C TYR A 114 -19.45 22.08 11.42
N ALA A 115 -20.29 22.09 10.38
CA ALA A 115 -19.84 22.09 8.99
C ALA A 115 -19.22 23.46 8.62
N ALA A 116 -17.90 23.51 8.51
CA ALA A 116 -17.15 24.71 8.19
C ALA A 116 -17.03 24.96 6.67
N LYS A 117 -16.82 23.91 5.87
CA LYS A 117 -16.59 24.02 4.42
C LYS A 117 -17.07 22.78 3.68
N THR A 118 -17.50 22.99 2.43
CA THR A 118 -17.77 21.92 1.46
C THR A 118 -16.71 22.01 0.35
N PRO A 119 -15.74 21.06 0.27
CA PRO A 119 -14.79 21.02 -0.82
C PRO A 119 -15.47 20.59 -2.13
N ASP A 120 -14.85 20.92 -3.26
CA ASP A 120 -15.31 20.42 -4.56
C ASP A 120 -15.07 18.92 -4.64
N ARG A 121 -16.16 18.16 -4.67
CA ARG A 121 -16.13 16.70 -4.73
C ARG A 121 -15.41 16.16 -5.96
N ASN A 122 -15.37 16.89 -7.08
CA ASN A 122 -14.70 16.46 -8.30
C ASN A 122 -13.17 16.40 -8.15
N THR A 123 -12.62 17.01 -7.12
CA THR A 123 -11.18 16.98 -6.80
C THR A 123 -10.84 15.99 -5.70
N LEU A 124 -11.84 15.29 -5.15
CA LEU A 124 -11.66 14.40 -4.00
C LEU A 124 -11.67 12.93 -4.41
N TRP A 125 -10.70 12.19 -3.91
CA TRP A 125 -10.56 10.75 -4.10
C TRP A 125 -10.41 10.05 -2.75
N GLN A 126 -11.02 8.88 -2.64
CA GLN A 126 -10.81 7.99 -1.49
C GLN A 126 -9.68 7.02 -1.86
N ILE A 127 -8.60 7.10 -1.10
CA ILE A 127 -7.42 6.29 -1.33
C ILE A 127 -7.65 4.86 -0.83
N GLN A 128 -7.21 3.91 -1.64
CA GLN A 128 -7.29 2.49 -1.37
C GLN A 128 -5.90 1.84 -1.48
N THR A 129 -5.84 0.54 -1.58
CA THR A 129 -4.66 -0.22 -1.90
C THR A 129 -4.96 -1.17 -3.08
N PRO A 130 -3.97 -1.49 -3.94
CA PRO A 130 -2.53 -1.32 -3.74
C PRO A 130 -2.08 0.14 -3.90
N GLN A 131 -1.01 0.48 -3.17
CA GLN A 131 -0.17 1.64 -3.40
C GLN A 131 1.15 1.13 -3.98
N VAL A 132 1.54 1.62 -5.15
CA VAL A 132 2.60 1.00 -5.94
C VAL A 132 3.67 2.01 -6.26
N PHE A 133 4.91 1.63 -6.06
CA PHE A 133 6.06 2.52 -6.17
C PHE A 133 7.26 1.80 -6.79
N GLU A 134 8.09 2.54 -7.48
CA GLU A 134 9.46 2.10 -7.71
C GLU A 134 10.17 1.93 -6.36
N TYR A 135 10.85 0.79 -6.18
CA TYR A 135 11.41 0.39 -4.89
C TYR A 135 12.37 1.43 -4.28
N ASP A 136 13.26 1.97 -5.09
CA ASP A 136 14.27 2.91 -4.59
C ASP A 136 13.65 4.25 -4.16
N ILE A 137 12.59 4.66 -4.84
CA ILE A 137 11.83 5.87 -4.51
C ILE A 137 11.19 5.72 -3.12
N ILE A 138 10.38 4.68 -2.93
CA ILE A 138 9.66 4.51 -1.66
C ILE A 138 10.61 4.17 -0.51
N LYS A 139 11.63 3.38 -0.76
CA LYS A 139 12.65 3.06 0.26
C LYS A 139 13.40 4.29 0.74
N SER A 140 13.76 5.19 -0.17
CA SER A 140 14.40 6.47 0.16
C SER A 140 13.51 7.35 1.02
N ALA A 141 12.21 7.46 0.67
CA ALA A 141 11.23 8.22 1.44
C ALA A 141 11.05 7.66 2.86
N TYR A 142 10.90 6.34 3.00
CA TYR A 142 10.84 5.67 4.31
C TYR A 142 12.13 5.84 5.13
N SER A 143 13.30 5.74 4.50
CA SER A 143 14.57 6.00 5.17
C SER A 143 14.64 7.43 5.71
N SER A 144 14.10 8.39 4.98
CA SER A 144 14.03 9.80 5.40
C SER A 144 12.98 10.01 6.51
N LEU A 145 11.85 9.33 6.47
CA LEU A 145 10.85 9.32 7.55
C LEU A 145 11.51 8.87 8.86
N TYR A 146 12.19 7.71 8.86
CA TYR A 146 12.83 7.17 10.06
C TYR A 146 13.98 8.04 10.58
N ARG A 147 14.78 8.62 9.69
CA ARG A 147 15.83 9.58 10.10
C ARG A 147 15.26 10.87 10.70
N SER A 148 14.11 11.32 10.23
CA SER A 148 13.49 12.56 10.70
C SER A 148 12.74 12.42 12.02
N GLY A 149 12.25 11.21 12.34
CA GLY A 149 11.36 10.94 13.47
C GLY A 149 9.97 11.59 13.36
N ARG A 150 9.57 12.06 12.16
CA ARG A 150 8.28 12.78 11.95
C ARG A 150 7.16 11.83 11.55
N PHE A 151 6.73 10.98 12.47
CA PHE A 151 5.69 9.98 12.23
C PHE A 151 4.26 10.51 12.35
N ASN A 152 4.04 11.66 12.99
CA ASN A 152 2.70 12.19 13.24
C ASN A 152 1.88 12.38 11.96
N GLY A 153 0.69 11.79 11.94
CA GLY A 153 -0.29 11.89 10.86
C GLY A 153 0.13 11.16 9.58
N VAL A 154 1.04 10.20 9.63
CA VAL A 154 1.29 9.27 8.52
C VAL A 154 0.16 8.24 8.50
N THR A 155 -0.69 8.31 7.47
CA THR A 155 -1.86 7.43 7.33
C THR A 155 -1.68 6.37 6.25
N ASP A 156 -0.85 6.67 5.23
CA ASP A 156 -0.57 5.76 4.12
C ASP A 156 0.84 5.96 3.54
N ASP A 157 1.19 5.13 2.56
CA ASP A 157 2.54 5.11 1.98
C ASP A 157 2.74 6.27 0.99
N ALA A 158 1.68 6.68 0.31
CA ALA A 158 1.68 7.85 -0.57
C ALA A 158 2.06 9.13 0.20
N MET A 159 1.50 9.30 1.40
CA MET A 159 1.84 10.45 2.26
C MET A 159 3.33 10.44 2.69
N VAL A 160 3.93 9.27 2.87
CA VAL A 160 5.38 9.19 3.12
C VAL A 160 6.15 9.73 1.93
N LEU A 161 5.77 9.34 0.71
CA LEU A 161 6.40 9.86 -0.50
C LEU A 161 6.15 11.35 -0.70
N GLU A 162 4.93 11.84 -0.46
CA GLU A 162 4.60 13.29 -0.53
C GLU A 162 5.43 14.14 0.43
N ARG A 163 5.77 13.62 1.61
CA ARG A 163 6.52 14.36 2.64
C ARG A 163 8.03 14.32 2.47
N PHE A 164 8.55 13.24 1.90
CA PHE A 164 9.98 12.95 1.88
C PHE A 164 10.52 12.64 0.48
N GLY A 165 9.68 12.69 -0.55
CA GLY A 165 10.03 12.54 -1.95
C GLY A 165 9.56 13.75 -2.77
N GLU A 166 10.04 13.84 -4.01
CA GLU A 166 9.65 14.90 -4.98
C GLU A 166 8.93 14.29 -6.19
N HIS A 167 8.20 13.18 -5.98
CA HIS A 167 7.54 12.45 -7.06
C HIS A 167 6.03 12.72 -7.09
N HIS A 168 5.49 12.85 -8.29
CA HIS A 168 4.06 12.83 -8.50
C HIS A 168 3.51 11.42 -8.32
N ILE A 169 2.29 11.32 -7.78
CA ILE A 169 1.64 10.04 -7.55
C ILE A 169 0.39 9.97 -8.42
N LYS A 170 0.35 8.99 -9.33
CA LYS A 170 -0.78 8.75 -10.22
C LYS A 170 -1.96 8.15 -9.48
N LEU A 171 -3.16 8.68 -9.67
CA LEU A 171 -4.40 8.05 -9.18
C LEU A 171 -4.90 7.04 -10.23
N VAL A 172 -5.05 5.78 -9.83
CA VAL A 172 -5.60 4.70 -10.66
C VAL A 172 -7.01 4.39 -10.16
N ASN A 173 -8.00 4.47 -11.04
CA ASN A 173 -9.40 4.22 -10.67
C ASN A 173 -9.64 2.74 -10.39
N SER A 174 -10.14 2.40 -9.19
CA SER A 174 -10.36 1.04 -8.71
C SER A 174 -11.84 0.62 -8.77
#